data_084a86749579e02422a38f62ea6ff29f
#
_entry.id   084a86749579e02422a38f62ea6ff29f
#
_cell.length_a   1.000
_cell.length_b   1.000
_cell.length_c   1.000
_cell.angle_alpha   90.00
_cell.angle_beta   90.00
_cell.angle_gamma   90.00
#
_symmetry.space_group_name_H-M   'P 1'
#
loop_
_entity.id
_entity.type
_entity.pdbx_description
1 polymer ?
#
loop_
_entity_poly.entity_id
_entity_poly.type
_entity_poly.pdbx_seq_one_letter_code
_entity_poly.pdbx_strand_id
1 'polypeptide(L)'
;LIWKMTKGRAHVTDYSNASRTMLFNINTLSWDDEILSELDIPKSMLPQPKPSSCIYGKTDPAFFGGEIPIAGAAGDQQAALFGQTCFQAGEAKNTYGTGCFLLMNTGEKTCIFRKRTCDNDCLGIGRKGDLCA
;
A
#
# COMPACT_ATOMS: atom_id res chain seq x y z
N LEU A 1 5.39 -1.66 12.46
CA LEU A 1 4.72 -0.92 13.56
C LEU A 1 3.50 -1.66 14.08
N ILE A 2 2.49 -1.96 13.24
CA ILE A 2 1.22 -2.58 13.65
C ILE A 2 1.46 -3.85 14.48
N TRP A 3 2.30 -4.78 14.00
CA TRP A 3 2.68 -5.98 14.73
C TRP A 3 3.18 -5.68 16.15
N LYS A 4 4.06 -4.70 16.30
CA LYS A 4 4.61 -4.31 17.61
C LYS A 4 3.54 -3.67 18.49
N MET A 5 2.76 -2.73 17.95
CA MET A 5 1.72 -2.01 18.69
C MET A 5 0.58 -2.92 19.14
N THR A 6 0.34 -4.01 18.40
CA THR A 6 -0.68 -5.02 18.76
C THR A 6 -0.10 -6.20 19.55
N LYS A 7 1.19 -6.17 19.91
CA LYS A 7 1.92 -7.29 20.53
C LYS A 7 1.72 -8.62 19.79
N GLY A 8 1.83 -8.59 18.46
CA GLY A 8 1.75 -9.78 17.62
C GLY A 8 0.34 -10.26 17.28
N ARG A 9 -0.71 -9.55 17.71
CA ARG A 9 -2.10 -9.93 17.43
C ARG A 9 -2.54 -9.67 15.99
N ALA A 10 -1.88 -8.73 15.29
CA ALA A 10 -2.19 -8.38 13.91
C ALA A 10 -0.94 -8.41 13.04
N HIS A 11 -0.90 -9.35 12.08
CA HIS A 11 0.12 -9.44 11.04
C HIS A 11 -0.49 -9.00 9.71
N VAL A 12 -0.47 -7.70 9.47
CA VAL A 12 -1.19 -7.04 8.37
C VAL A 12 -0.33 -5.97 7.72
N THR A 13 -0.64 -5.67 6.46
CA THR A 13 -0.11 -4.53 5.70
C THR A 13 -1.24 -3.89 4.91
N ASP A 14 -1.03 -2.69 4.38
CA ASP A 14 -1.97 -2.10 3.44
C ASP A 14 -1.59 -2.36 1.98
N TYR A 15 -2.54 -2.16 1.06
CA TYR A 15 -2.33 -2.42 -0.36
C TYR A 15 -1.22 -1.54 -0.96
N SER A 16 -1.09 -0.29 -0.54
CA SER A 16 -0.07 0.61 -1.08
C SER A 16 1.35 0.17 -0.72
N ASN A 17 1.60 -0.28 0.51
CA ASN A 17 2.89 -0.87 0.89
C ASN A 17 3.09 -2.26 0.25
N ALA A 18 2.05 -3.11 0.21
CA ALA A 18 2.14 -4.43 -0.42
C ALA A 18 2.54 -4.31 -1.89
N SER A 19 1.98 -3.35 -2.63
CA SER A 19 2.27 -3.11 -4.04
C SER A 19 3.74 -2.77 -4.34
N ARG A 20 4.50 -2.32 -3.34
CA ARG A 20 5.94 -1.99 -3.49
C ARG A 20 6.87 -3.19 -3.29
N THR A 21 6.34 -4.34 -2.94
CA THR A 21 7.15 -5.53 -2.63
C THR A 21 7.54 -6.35 -3.86
N MET A 22 6.96 -6.09 -5.03
CA MET A 22 7.01 -6.94 -6.25
C MET A 22 6.38 -8.33 -6.09
N LEU A 23 5.82 -8.64 -4.92
CA LEU A 23 5.18 -9.93 -4.62
C LEU A 23 3.65 -9.84 -4.65
N PHE A 24 3.12 -8.64 -4.83
CA PHE A 24 1.70 -8.33 -4.72
C PHE A 24 1.07 -8.10 -6.09
N ASN A 25 -0.03 -8.79 -6.37
CA ASN A 25 -0.78 -8.63 -7.60
C ASN A 25 -1.85 -7.56 -7.40
N ILE A 26 -1.64 -6.39 -8.00
CA ILE A 26 -2.53 -5.22 -7.86
C ILE A 26 -3.91 -5.40 -8.52
N ASN A 27 -4.06 -6.36 -9.43
CA ASN A 27 -5.34 -6.64 -10.07
C ASN A 27 -6.24 -7.52 -9.20
N THR A 28 -5.63 -8.45 -8.46
CA THR A 28 -6.35 -9.37 -7.55
C THR A 28 -6.35 -8.92 -6.11
N LEU A 29 -5.55 -7.87 -5.77
CA LEU A 29 -5.32 -7.36 -4.43
C LEU A 29 -4.86 -8.45 -3.44
N SER A 30 -4.01 -9.35 -3.92
CA SER A 30 -3.48 -10.48 -3.17
C SER A 30 -2.00 -10.73 -3.49
N TRP A 31 -1.33 -11.50 -2.65
CA TRP A 31 0.00 -11.99 -2.95
C TRP A 31 -0.04 -12.88 -4.20
N ASP A 32 0.94 -12.73 -5.07
CA ASP A 32 1.06 -13.47 -6.32
C ASP A 32 1.67 -14.86 -6.05
N ASP A 33 0.84 -15.90 -6.16
CA ASP A 33 1.25 -17.26 -5.82
C ASP A 33 2.31 -17.82 -6.78
N GLU A 34 2.34 -17.38 -8.05
CA GLU A 34 3.35 -17.78 -9.01
C GLU A 34 4.72 -17.21 -8.64
N ILE A 35 4.78 -15.91 -8.36
CA ILE A 35 6.01 -15.24 -7.93
C ILE A 35 6.52 -15.82 -6.60
N LEU A 36 5.63 -16.08 -5.65
CA LEU A 36 6.01 -16.67 -4.36
C LEU A 36 6.60 -18.06 -4.53
N SER A 37 6.03 -18.86 -5.43
CA SER A 37 6.52 -20.21 -5.74
C SER A 37 7.91 -20.18 -6.39
N GLU A 38 8.12 -19.28 -7.37
CA GLU A 38 9.41 -19.12 -8.04
C GLU A 38 10.54 -18.65 -7.12
N LEU A 39 10.19 -17.89 -6.09
CA LEU A 39 11.15 -17.35 -5.12
C LEU A 39 11.26 -18.18 -3.83
N ASP A 40 10.58 -19.31 -3.74
CA ASP A 40 10.51 -20.15 -2.54
C ASP A 40 10.09 -19.38 -1.27
N ILE A 41 9.17 -18.42 -1.41
CA ILE A 41 8.67 -17.62 -0.29
C ILE A 41 7.39 -18.24 0.27
N PRO A 42 7.40 -18.75 1.51
CA PRO A 42 6.18 -19.27 2.13
C PRO A 42 5.14 -18.16 2.34
N LYS A 43 3.94 -18.32 1.81
CA LYS A 43 2.84 -17.35 1.95
C LYS A 43 2.50 -17.03 3.42
N SER A 44 2.75 -17.99 4.33
CA SER A 44 2.56 -17.83 5.77
C SER A 44 3.48 -16.78 6.42
N MET A 45 4.58 -16.41 5.76
CA MET A 45 5.49 -15.35 6.22
C MET A 45 4.95 -13.95 5.89
N LEU A 46 4.02 -13.83 4.97
CA LEU A 46 3.55 -12.55 4.47
C LEU A 46 2.37 -12.03 5.30
N PRO A 47 2.30 -10.71 5.55
CA PRO A 47 1.19 -10.10 6.25
C PRO A 47 -0.10 -10.17 5.41
N GLN A 48 -1.25 -10.18 6.04
CA GLN A 48 -2.52 -10.05 5.34
C GLN A 48 -2.66 -8.65 4.74
N PRO A 49 -2.81 -8.49 3.42
CA PRO A 49 -3.04 -7.19 2.80
C PRO A 49 -4.47 -6.72 3.05
N LYS A 50 -4.63 -5.43 3.32
CA LYS A 50 -5.91 -4.78 3.61
C LYS A 50 -5.96 -3.39 2.97
N PRO A 51 -7.16 -2.78 2.82
CA PRO A 51 -7.30 -1.39 2.41
C PRO A 51 -6.54 -0.44 3.34
N SER A 52 -6.03 0.67 2.80
CA SER A 52 -5.27 1.67 3.58
C SER A 52 -6.11 2.32 4.69
N SER A 53 -7.44 2.41 4.50
CA SER A 53 -8.41 2.88 5.49
C SER A 53 -9.27 1.72 5.98
N CYS A 54 -8.83 1.06 7.04
CA CYS A 54 -9.61 0.00 7.71
C CYS A 54 -9.09 -0.20 9.15
N ILE A 55 -9.87 -0.88 9.97
CA ILE A 55 -9.39 -1.27 11.31
C ILE A 55 -8.44 -2.46 11.17
N TYR A 56 -7.16 -2.22 11.39
CA TYR A 56 -6.11 -3.26 11.37
C TYR A 56 -6.05 -4.06 12.67
N GLY A 57 -6.38 -3.42 13.77
CA GLY A 57 -6.35 -3.97 15.11
C GLY A 57 -6.40 -2.85 16.15
N LYS A 58 -6.17 -3.20 17.41
CA LYS A 58 -6.09 -2.24 18.51
C LYS A 58 -4.72 -2.32 19.17
N THR A 59 -4.24 -1.17 19.62
CA THR A 59 -2.98 -1.10 20.38
C THR A 59 -3.08 -1.88 21.69
N ASP A 60 -1.94 -2.36 22.17
CA ASP A 60 -1.87 -2.89 23.52
C ASP A 60 -1.97 -1.73 24.54
N PRO A 61 -2.77 -1.89 25.61
CA PRO A 61 -2.94 -0.84 26.61
C PRO A 61 -1.65 -0.34 27.25
N ALA A 62 -0.61 -1.17 27.30
CA ALA A 62 0.69 -0.79 27.85
C ALA A 62 1.37 0.38 27.12
N PHE A 63 1.00 0.68 25.87
CA PHE A 63 1.58 1.79 25.11
C PHE A 63 0.93 3.14 25.43
N PHE A 64 -0.40 3.16 25.64
CA PHE A 64 -1.17 4.39 25.71
C PHE A 64 -2.19 4.42 26.87
N GLY A 65 -2.11 3.48 27.80
CA GLY A 65 -3.06 3.36 28.91
C GLY A 65 -4.46 2.84 28.54
N GLY A 66 -4.67 2.51 27.26
CA GLY A 66 -5.93 1.98 26.73
C GLY A 66 -5.80 1.44 25.33
N GLU A 67 -6.80 0.71 24.85
CA GLU A 67 -6.85 0.20 23.49
C GLU A 67 -7.27 1.30 22.50
N ILE A 68 -6.40 1.63 21.56
CA ILE A 68 -6.66 2.60 20.49
C ILE A 68 -6.75 1.85 19.16
N PRO A 69 -7.83 2.02 18.36
CA PRO A 69 -7.92 1.44 17.04
C PRO A 69 -6.82 1.97 16.11
N ILE A 70 -6.14 1.07 15.39
CA ILE A 70 -5.23 1.40 14.30
C ILE A 70 -6.05 1.35 13.02
N ALA A 71 -6.42 2.51 12.49
CA ALA A 71 -7.44 2.63 11.44
C ALA A 71 -6.88 3.09 10.09
N GLY A 72 -5.57 3.32 9.98
CA GLY A 72 -4.94 3.75 8.74
C GLY A 72 -3.50 3.30 8.64
N ALA A 73 -3.10 2.89 7.44
CA ALA A 73 -1.71 2.65 7.04
C ALA A 73 -1.59 2.90 5.54
N ALA A 74 -0.56 3.60 5.12
CA ALA A 74 -0.30 3.87 3.71
C ALA A 74 1.20 4.04 3.46
N GLY A 75 1.65 3.75 2.26
CA GLY A 75 2.97 4.15 1.80
C GLY A 75 3.10 5.67 1.77
N ASP A 76 4.28 6.20 2.05
CA ASP A 76 4.52 7.65 2.16
C ASP A 76 4.15 8.41 0.89
N GLN A 77 4.51 7.87 -0.27
CA GLN A 77 4.24 8.51 -1.56
C GLN A 77 2.74 8.51 -1.90
N GLN A 78 2.03 7.44 -1.57
CA GLN A 78 0.59 7.32 -1.75
C GLN A 78 -0.17 8.22 -0.77
N ALA A 79 0.27 8.27 0.48
CA ALA A 79 -0.27 9.22 1.46
C ALA A 79 -0.07 10.67 1.00
N ALA A 80 1.08 11.00 0.38
CA ALA A 80 1.34 12.30 -0.18
C ALA A 80 0.43 12.62 -1.39
N LEU A 81 0.16 11.64 -2.27
CA LEU A 81 -0.77 11.82 -3.38
C LEU A 81 -2.18 12.15 -2.87
N PHE A 82 -2.64 11.41 -1.86
CA PHE A 82 -3.90 11.69 -1.18
C PHE A 82 -3.91 13.06 -0.49
N GLY A 83 -2.83 13.39 0.24
CA GLY A 83 -2.69 14.68 0.93
C GLY A 83 -2.62 15.89 -0.01
N GLN A 84 -2.21 15.69 -1.27
CA GLN A 84 -2.27 16.68 -2.34
C GLN A 84 -3.64 16.72 -3.04
N THR A 85 -4.63 16.00 -2.52
CA THR A 85 -5.99 15.95 -3.06
C THR A 85 -6.11 15.44 -4.50
N CYS A 86 -5.18 14.60 -4.93
CA CYS A 86 -5.20 13.99 -6.27
C CYS A 86 -6.22 12.84 -6.31
N PHE A 87 -7.51 13.16 -6.26
CA PHE A 87 -8.60 12.17 -6.17
C PHE A 87 -9.16 11.75 -7.54
N GLN A 88 -8.88 12.52 -8.57
CA GLN A 88 -9.39 12.25 -9.91
C GLN A 88 -8.32 11.67 -10.82
N ALA A 89 -8.74 10.82 -11.76
CA ALA A 89 -7.83 10.27 -12.76
C ALA A 89 -7.15 11.39 -13.56
N GLY A 90 -5.83 11.31 -13.70
CA GLY A 90 -5.00 12.32 -14.35
C GLY A 90 -4.37 13.35 -13.40
N GLU A 91 -4.83 13.44 -12.16
CA GLU A 91 -4.19 14.29 -11.15
C GLU A 91 -2.88 13.66 -10.68
N ALA A 92 -1.86 14.47 -10.53
CA ALA A 92 -0.51 14.01 -10.21
C ALA A 92 0.16 14.91 -9.18
N LYS A 93 1.07 14.30 -8.44
CA LYS A 93 1.98 15.04 -7.54
C LYS A 93 3.42 14.70 -7.89
N ASN A 94 4.32 15.60 -7.61
CA ASN A 94 5.75 15.35 -7.68
C ASN A 94 6.42 15.71 -6.36
N THR A 95 7.18 14.78 -5.80
CA THR A 95 7.95 15.00 -4.57
C THR A 95 9.42 15.11 -4.91
N TYR A 96 10.03 16.21 -4.54
CA TYR A 96 11.46 16.44 -4.63
C TYR A 96 12.09 16.30 -3.25
N GLY A 97 13.00 15.32 -3.09
CA GLY A 97 13.75 15.07 -1.88
C GLY A 97 15.08 14.43 -2.26
N THR A 98 15.47 13.35 -1.59
CA THR A 98 16.62 12.52 -1.99
C THR A 98 16.45 11.95 -3.41
N GLY A 99 15.20 11.74 -3.84
CA GLY A 99 14.82 11.40 -5.20
C GLY A 99 13.64 12.25 -5.68
N CYS A 100 13.30 12.13 -6.97
CA CYS A 100 12.13 12.74 -7.57
C CYS A 100 11.08 11.64 -7.79
N PHE A 101 9.91 11.77 -7.15
CA PHE A 101 8.84 10.77 -7.22
C PHE A 101 7.57 11.40 -7.78
N LEU A 102 7.34 11.17 -9.08
CA LEU A 102 6.12 11.57 -9.76
C LEU A 102 5.10 10.44 -9.66
N LEU A 103 3.97 10.71 -9.02
CA LEU A 103 2.82 9.80 -8.96
C LEU A 103 1.61 10.45 -9.60
N MET A 104 0.83 9.65 -10.30
CA MET A 104 -0.42 10.09 -10.93
C MET A 104 -1.54 9.10 -10.59
N ASN A 105 -2.69 9.62 -10.24
CA ASN A 105 -3.90 8.82 -10.11
C ASN A 105 -4.35 8.38 -11.51
N THR A 106 -4.36 7.08 -11.79
CA THR A 106 -4.76 6.50 -13.08
C THR A 106 -6.23 6.06 -13.10
N GLY A 107 -6.94 6.24 -11.98
CA GLY A 107 -8.30 5.76 -11.80
C GLY A 107 -8.36 4.23 -11.65
N GLU A 108 -9.43 3.62 -12.15
CA GLU A 108 -9.69 2.18 -11.99
C GLU A 108 -8.89 1.28 -12.95
N LYS A 109 -8.13 1.88 -13.88
CA LYS A 109 -7.38 1.13 -14.90
C LYS A 109 -5.91 1.05 -14.55
N THR A 110 -5.37 -0.16 -14.51
CA THR A 110 -3.93 -0.37 -14.44
C THR A 110 -3.27 0.11 -15.74
N CYS A 111 -2.23 0.94 -15.62
CA CYS A 111 -1.45 1.39 -16.76
C CYS A 111 -0.18 0.55 -16.90
N ILE A 112 -0.01 -0.09 -18.06
CA ILE A 112 1.21 -0.81 -18.40
C ILE A 112 2.06 0.09 -19.27
N PHE A 113 3.22 0.51 -18.79
CA PHE A 113 4.20 1.25 -19.60
C PHE A 113 4.92 0.30 -20.55
N ARG A 114 4.74 0.50 -21.85
CA ARG A 114 5.43 -0.28 -22.91
C ARG A 114 6.80 0.27 -23.33
N LYS A 115 7.23 1.41 -22.82
CA LYS A 115 8.54 1.98 -23.11
C LYS A 115 9.45 1.84 -21.89
N ARG A 116 10.66 1.32 -22.13
CA ARG A 116 11.80 1.40 -21.20
C ARG A 116 12.21 2.86 -21.00
N THR A 117 11.53 3.56 -20.13
CA THR A 117 12.13 4.69 -19.45
C THR A 117 12.44 4.16 -18.06
N CYS A 118 13.72 4.22 -17.69
CA CYS A 118 14.17 3.90 -16.35
C CYS A 118 13.27 4.65 -15.36
N ASP A 119 12.82 3.92 -14.37
CA ASP A 119 12.37 4.38 -13.09
C ASP A 119 11.12 5.24 -13.08
N ASN A 120 10.00 4.62 -12.89
CA ASN A 120 9.02 5.01 -11.88
C ASN A 120 7.68 4.37 -12.18
N ASP A 121 7.32 3.52 -11.28
CA ASP A 121 6.08 2.78 -11.26
C ASP A 121 4.90 3.73 -11.20
N CYS A 122 4.09 3.73 -12.23
CA CYS A 122 2.72 4.23 -12.08
C CYS A 122 1.92 3.14 -11.38
N LEU A 123 1.58 3.41 -10.14
CA LEU A 123 0.64 2.61 -9.38
C LEU A 123 -0.74 3.22 -9.54
N GLY A 124 -1.56 2.57 -10.35
CA GLY A 124 -2.99 2.80 -10.30
C GLY A 124 -3.59 1.79 -9.33
N ILE A 125 -3.95 2.22 -8.15
CA ILE A 125 -4.81 1.48 -7.24
C ILE A 125 -6.04 2.32 -7.03
N GLY A 126 -7.14 1.93 -7.63
CA GLY A 126 -8.39 2.61 -7.42
C GLY A 126 -9.57 1.67 -7.61
N ARG A 127 -10.24 1.33 -6.53
CA ARG A 127 -11.67 1.02 -6.54
C ARG A 127 -12.38 2.09 -5.73
N LYS A 128 -13.59 2.48 -6.16
CA LYS A 128 -14.47 3.38 -5.39
C LYS A 128 -14.65 2.83 -3.98
N GLY A 129 -14.13 3.52 -2.98
CA GLY A 129 -14.25 3.16 -1.57
C GLY A 129 -12.95 2.84 -0.84
N ASP A 130 -11.89 2.49 -1.57
CA ASP A 130 -10.56 2.39 -0.98
C ASP A 130 -9.88 3.75 -1.08
N LEU A 131 -9.17 4.14 -0.03
CA LEU A 131 -8.29 5.30 -0.09
C LEU A 131 -7.21 4.96 -1.12
N CYS A 132 -7.51 5.35 -2.34
CA CYS A 132 -6.73 4.98 -3.48
C CYS A 132 -5.47 5.80 -3.51
N ALA A 133 -4.44 5.13 -3.45
CA ALA A 133 -3.22 5.67 -3.96
C ALA A 133 -3.02 5.10 -5.35
#